data_56107de66b4f637a785e8f59380d4852
#
_entry.id   56107de66b4f637a785e8f59380d4852
#
_cell.length_a   1.000
_cell.length_b   1.000
_cell.length_c   1.000
_cell.angle_alpha   90.00
_cell.angle_beta   90.00
_cell.angle_gamma   90.00
#
_symmetry.space_group_name_H-M   'P 1'
#
loop_
_entity.id
_entity.type
_entity.pdbx_description
1 polymer ?
#
loop_
_entity_poly.entity_id
_entity_poly.type
_entity_poly.pdbx_seq_one_letter_code
_entity_poly.pdbx_strand_id
1 'polypeptide(L)'
;MRPVQKLIVGTQIIVEGQPQTISETYNPYQSAKKPLLVNFGEYCSYCEVHNPNQRDLHVEHVQPKGLRQYVDLKTKWSNFLLACSTCNGVDNKGDKNVVLSDIHLPHLNNTFLSLQYLRGGVIRVNPTLSAVSRQHAQGLMQLVGFDK
;
A
#
# COMPACT_ATOMS: atom_id res chain seq x y z
N MET A 1 8.00 -7.79 -3.37
CA MET A 1 7.21 -6.85 -2.51
C MET A 1 7.33 -7.32 -1.07
N ARG A 2 7.94 -6.49 -0.23
CA ARG A 2 8.04 -6.78 1.20
C ARG A 2 6.70 -6.56 1.90
N PRO A 3 6.36 -7.34 2.92
CA PRO A 3 5.25 -6.99 3.80
C PRO A 3 5.60 -5.72 4.59
N VAL A 4 4.60 -4.89 4.81
CA VAL A 4 4.73 -3.66 5.61
C VAL A 4 3.89 -3.78 6.87
N GLN A 5 4.48 -3.46 8.01
CA GLN A 5 3.77 -3.45 9.29
C GLN A 5 3.29 -2.05 9.60
N LYS A 6 1.98 -1.87 9.68
CA LYS A 6 1.40 -0.59 10.10
C LYS A 6 1.50 -0.42 11.61
N LEU A 7 1.90 0.77 12.04
CA LEU A 7 1.79 1.17 13.43
C LEU A 7 0.32 1.24 13.84
N ILE A 8 0.05 0.80 15.07
CA ILE A 8 -1.31 0.84 15.62
C ILE A 8 -1.68 2.26 16.06
N VAL A 9 -2.97 2.57 16.04
CA VAL A 9 -3.51 3.82 16.60
C VAL A 9 -3.10 3.96 18.06
N GLY A 10 -2.67 5.15 18.45
CA GLY A 10 -2.15 5.42 19.79
C GLY A 10 -0.62 5.30 19.92
N THR A 11 0.07 4.73 18.92
CA THR A 11 1.55 4.66 18.92
C THR A 11 2.15 6.07 18.90
N GLN A 12 3.12 6.33 19.79
CA GLN A 12 3.91 7.55 19.79
C GLN A 12 5.00 7.48 18.74
N ILE A 13 5.14 8.54 17.96
CA ILE A 13 6.16 8.70 16.92
C ILE A 13 6.80 10.09 17.00
N ILE A 14 7.95 10.28 16.38
CA ILE A 14 8.57 11.59 16.19
C ILE A 14 8.44 11.98 14.72
N VAL A 15 7.80 13.09 14.46
CA VAL A 15 7.65 13.67 13.12
C VAL A 15 8.35 15.02 13.11
N GLU A 16 9.41 15.16 12.30
CA GLU A 16 10.19 16.40 12.20
C GLU A 16 10.65 16.94 13.56
N GLY A 17 11.07 16.03 14.45
CA GLY A 17 11.54 16.37 15.79
C GLY A 17 10.41 16.64 16.81
N GLN A 18 9.15 16.53 16.43
CA GLN A 18 8.01 16.76 17.31
C GLN A 18 7.30 15.43 17.65
N PRO A 19 6.95 15.19 18.92
CA PRO A 19 6.17 14.01 19.30
C PRO A 19 4.75 14.11 18.75
N GLN A 20 4.29 13.03 18.12
CA GLN A 20 2.93 12.88 17.62
C GLN A 20 2.42 11.49 17.96
N THR A 21 1.10 11.33 17.91
CA THR A 21 0.44 10.02 18.11
C THR A 21 -0.24 9.61 16.82
N ILE A 22 -0.10 8.34 16.44
CA ILE A 22 -0.85 7.79 15.31
C ILE A 22 -2.34 7.91 15.62
N SER A 23 -3.05 8.70 14.83
CA SER A 23 -4.48 8.92 14.94
C SER A 23 -5.27 7.87 14.15
N GLU A 24 -6.48 7.57 14.58
CA GLU A 24 -7.42 6.75 13.81
C GLU A 24 -7.83 7.43 12.50
N THR A 25 -7.93 8.77 12.54
CA THR A 25 -8.39 9.58 11.39
C THR A 25 -7.45 10.75 11.13
N TYR A 26 -7.33 11.08 9.84
CA TYR A 26 -6.58 12.24 9.36
C TYR A 26 -7.47 13.07 8.43
N ASN A 27 -7.72 14.33 8.81
CA ASN A 27 -8.51 15.26 8.02
C ASN A 27 -7.81 16.63 7.95
N PRO A 28 -7.30 17.06 6.78
CA PRO A 28 -7.35 16.32 5.50
C PRO A 28 -6.48 15.05 5.51
N TYR A 29 -6.85 14.04 4.72
CA TYR A 29 -6.15 12.76 4.70
C TYR A 29 -4.66 12.87 4.32
N GLN A 30 -4.28 13.91 3.57
CA GLN A 30 -2.90 14.19 3.21
C GLN A 30 -2.00 14.40 4.43
N SER A 31 -2.55 14.82 5.57
CA SER A 31 -1.80 14.97 6.81
C SER A 31 -1.26 13.65 7.35
N ALA A 32 -1.76 12.50 6.88
CA ALA A 32 -1.22 11.19 7.19
C ALA A 32 0.13 10.92 6.51
N LYS A 33 0.56 11.72 5.51
CA LYS A 33 1.78 11.44 4.74
C LYS A 33 3.02 11.35 5.63
N LYS A 34 3.23 12.31 6.52
CA LYS A 34 4.40 12.32 7.43
C LYS A 34 4.41 11.14 8.40
N PRO A 35 3.32 10.83 9.12
CA PRO A 35 3.21 9.59 9.91
C PRO A 35 3.47 8.31 9.11
N LEU A 36 2.98 8.22 7.86
CA LEU A 36 3.25 7.07 6.99
C LEU A 36 4.73 6.97 6.60
N LEU A 37 5.39 8.09 6.34
CA LEU A 37 6.83 8.12 6.08
C LEU A 37 7.64 7.65 7.29
N VAL A 38 7.26 8.04 8.51
CA VAL A 38 7.87 7.51 9.74
C VAL A 38 7.66 6.00 9.86
N ASN A 39 6.46 5.53 9.50
CA ASN A 39 6.11 4.10 9.59
C ASN A 39 6.82 3.24 8.53
N PHE A 40 6.83 3.65 7.27
CA PHE A 40 7.26 2.81 6.14
C PHE A 40 8.61 3.22 5.54
N GLY A 41 9.13 4.39 5.91
CA GLY A 41 10.27 5.02 5.24
C GLY A 41 9.86 5.63 3.89
N GLU A 42 10.86 6.03 3.12
CA GLU A 42 10.69 6.72 1.84
C GLU A 42 10.52 5.72 0.67
N TYR A 43 9.66 4.72 0.85
CA TYR A 43 9.45 3.62 -0.10
C TYR A 43 7.98 3.48 -0.49
N CYS A 44 7.75 3.17 -1.76
CA CYS A 44 6.43 2.74 -2.21
C CYS A 44 6.08 1.40 -1.56
N SER A 45 4.89 1.28 -0.95
CA SER A 45 4.45 0.04 -0.31
C SER A 45 4.21 -1.11 -1.31
N TYR A 46 4.06 -0.79 -2.60
CA TYR A 46 3.84 -1.79 -3.64
C TYR A 46 5.13 -2.18 -4.36
N CYS A 47 5.79 -1.28 -5.08
CA CYS A 47 6.96 -1.61 -5.89
C CYS A 47 8.30 -1.45 -5.17
N GLU A 48 8.29 -0.90 -3.94
CA GLU A 48 9.48 -0.66 -3.11
C GLU A 48 10.49 0.34 -3.68
N VAL A 49 10.10 1.10 -4.72
CA VAL A 49 10.97 2.17 -5.22
C VAL A 49 11.28 3.14 -4.09
N HIS A 50 12.57 3.41 -3.91
CA HIS A 50 13.04 4.42 -2.96
C HIS A 50 12.88 5.81 -3.57
N ASN A 51 12.24 6.71 -2.82
CA ASN A 51 11.99 8.08 -3.23
C ASN A 51 12.45 9.05 -2.14
N PRO A 52 13.76 9.38 -2.09
CA PRO A 52 14.35 10.17 -1.00
C PRO A 52 13.84 11.61 -0.96
N ASN A 53 13.30 12.12 -2.05
CA ASN A 53 12.67 13.43 -2.09
C ASN A 53 11.20 13.42 -1.64
N GLN A 54 10.62 12.23 -1.44
CA GLN A 54 9.22 12.01 -1.04
C GLN A 54 8.18 12.65 -1.98
N ARG A 55 8.61 13.29 -3.08
CA ARG A 55 7.71 14.03 -4.00
C ARG A 55 6.72 13.11 -4.68
N ASP A 56 7.19 11.94 -5.11
CA ASP A 56 6.40 10.94 -5.81
C ASP A 56 5.79 9.88 -4.86
N LEU A 57 5.75 10.14 -3.56
CA LEU A 57 5.03 9.30 -2.60
C LEU A 57 3.75 10.00 -2.17
N HIS A 58 2.65 9.30 -2.33
CA HIS A 58 1.31 9.79 -2.03
C HIS A 58 0.64 8.93 -0.97
N VAL A 59 -0.30 9.54 -0.21
CA VAL A 59 -1.21 8.78 0.65
C VAL A 59 -2.13 7.99 -0.26
N GLU A 60 -1.95 6.69 -0.27
CA GLU A 60 -2.72 5.74 -1.05
C GLU A 60 -3.92 5.24 -0.24
N HIS A 61 -5.10 5.25 -0.84
CA HIS A 61 -6.30 4.63 -0.27
C HIS A 61 -6.42 3.20 -0.79
N VAL A 62 -6.14 2.21 0.04
CA VAL A 62 -6.23 0.80 -0.33
C VAL A 62 -7.61 0.48 -0.93
N GLN A 63 -8.67 0.85 -0.23
CA GLN A 63 -10.05 0.88 -0.74
C GLN A 63 -10.34 2.30 -1.21
N PRO A 64 -10.58 2.52 -2.52
CA PRO A 64 -10.49 3.84 -3.13
C PRO A 64 -11.57 4.79 -2.63
N LYS A 65 -11.17 6.01 -2.28
CA LYS A 65 -12.06 7.07 -1.79
C LYS A 65 -13.09 7.54 -2.82
N GLY A 66 -12.87 7.26 -4.11
CA GLY A 66 -13.80 7.60 -5.20
C GLY A 66 -15.05 6.73 -5.23
N LEU A 67 -15.01 5.54 -4.62
CA LEU A 67 -16.15 4.64 -4.58
C LEU A 67 -17.02 4.91 -3.34
N ARG A 68 -18.34 5.11 -3.57
CA ARG A 68 -19.32 5.47 -2.54
C ARG A 68 -19.31 4.52 -1.34
N GLN A 69 -19.09 3.24 -1.57
CA GLN A 69 -19.07 2.21 -0.52
C GLN A 69 -17.89 2.37 0.46
N TYR A 70 -16.87 3.15 0.12
CA TYR A 70 -15.68 3.37 0.94
C TYR A 70 -15.52 4.81 1.42
N VAL A 71 -16.57 5.63 1.31
CA VAL A 71 -16.52 7.06 1.69
C VAL A 71 -16.11 7.25 3.15
N ASP A 72 -16.52 6.35 4.05
CA ASP A 72 -16.19 6.41 5.48
C ASP A 72 -14.71 6.05 5.76
N LEU A 73 -14.03 5.44 4.80
CA LEU A 73 -12.61 5.08 4.88
C LEU A 73 -11.68 6.18 4.36
N LYS A 74 -12.22 7.26 3.81
CA LYS A 74 -11.45 8.35 3.18
C LYS A 74 -10.42 8.99 4.12
N THR A 75 -10.68 9.02 5.42
CA THR A 75 -9.80 9.64 6.42
C THR A 75 -9.17 8.62 7.37
N LYS A 76 -9.46 7.33 7.20
CA LYS A 76 -9.05 6.28 8.14
C LYS A 76 -7.61 5.82 7.94
N TRP A 77 -6.82 5.84 9.02
CA TRP A 77 -5.45 5.31 9.05
C TRP A 77 -5.36 3.88 8.53
N SER A 78 -6.33 3.02 8.92
CA SER A 78 -6.38 1.62 8.49
C SER A 78 -6.39 1.46 6.97
N ASN A 79 -6.92 2.44 6.23
CA ASN A 79 -7.06 2.42 4.78
C ASN A 79 -5.87 3.06 4.03
N PHE A 80 -4.81 3.49 4.72
CA PHE A 80 -3.71 4.22 4.10
C PHE A 80 -2.45 3.36 3.93
N LEU A 81 -1.80 3.53 2.79
CA LEU A 81 -0.42 3.13 2.50
C LEU A 81 0.33 4.33 1.89
N LEU A 82 1.64 4.17 1.62
CA LEU A 82 2.38 5.06 0.74
C LEU A 82 2.56 4.40 -0.62
N ALA A 83 2.25 5.11 -1.69
CA ALA A 83 2.48 4.60 -3.04
C ALA A 83 3.04 5.68 -3.97
N CYS A 84 3.89 5.27 -4.90
CA CYS A 84 4.37 6.14 -5.98
C CYS A 84 3.27 6.39 -7.01
N SER A 85 3.43 7.45 -7.82
CA SER A 85 2.48 7.82 -8.87
C SER A 85 2.20 6.69 -9.85
N THR A 86 3.21 5.88 -10.20
CA THR A 86 3.04 4.73 -11.09
C THR A 86 2.09 3.70 -10.51
N CYS A 87 2.32 3.22 -9.28
CA CYS A 87 1.46 2.20 -8.66
C CYS A 87 0.08 2.74 -8.35
N ASN A 88 -0.04 4.01 -7.92
CA ASN A 88 -1.30 4.66 -7.55
C ASN A 88 -2.04 5.29 -8.74
N GLY A 89 -1.40 5.35 -9.91
CA GLY A 89 -1.96 5.99 -11.10
C GLY A 89 -3.20 5.30 -11.65
N VAL A 90 -3.93 6.04 -12.51
CA VAL A 90 -5.19 5.58 -13.11
C VAL A 90 -5.04 4.32 -13.98
N ASP A 91 -3.87 4.14 -14.58
CA ASP A 91 -3.54 2.96 -15.40
C ASP A 91 -3.30 1.69 -14.56
N ASN A 92 -3.01 1.87 -13.28
CA ASN A 92 -2.75 0.79 -12.33
C ASN A 92 -3.81 0.76 -11.25
N LYS A 93 -3.47 1.09 -9.98
CA LYS A 93 -4.42 1.01 -8.86
C LYS A 93 -5.61 1.96 -9.05
N GLY A 94 -5.37 3.25 -9.22
CA GLY A 94 -6.45 4.25 -9.38
C GLY A 94 -7.63 4.03 -8.44
N ASP A 95 -8.84 4.11 -9.00
CA ASP A 95 -10.11 3.85 -8.29
C ASP A 95 -10.63 2.41 -8.47
N LYS A 96 -9.74 1.45 -8.80
CA LYS A 96 -10.14 0.03 -8.88
C LYS A 96 -10.68 -0.45 -7.54
N ASN A 97 -11.81 -1.15 -7.57
CA ASN A 97 -12.39 -1.75 -6.36
C ASN A 97 -11.44 -2.78 -5.75
N VAL A 98 -11.26 -2.72 -4.44
CA VAL A 98 -10.41 -3.65 -3.68
C VAL A 98 -11.25 -4.32 -2.59
N VAL A 99 -11.49 -5.62 -2.77
CA VAL A 99 -12.09 -6.49 -1.76
C VAL A 99 -10.96 -7.15 -0.98
N LEU A 100 -10.79 -6.79 0.29
CA LEU A 100 -9.62 -7.18 1.10
C LEU A 100 -9.45 -8.69 1.27
N SER A 101 -10.56 -9.47 1.23
CA SER A 101 -10.52 -10.93 1.32
C SER A 101 -10.00 -11.62 0.06
N ASP A 102 -10.01 -10.93 -1.09
CA ASP A 102 -9.84 -11.55 -2.40
C ASP A 102 -8.48 -11.22 -3.04
N ILE A 103 -7.63 -10.52 -2.30
CA ILE A 103 -6.35 -10.02 -2.80
C ILE A 103 -5.28 -10.05 -1.72
N HIS A 104 -4.04 -10.37 -2.07
CA HIS A 104 -2.91 -10.15 -1.17
C HIS A 104 -2.52 -8.67 -1.17
N LEU A 105 -2.29 -8.14 0.02
CA LEU A 105 -1.89 -6.74 0.22
C LEU A 105 -0.69 -6.68 1.18
N PRO A 106 0.26 -5.75 0.97
CA PRO A 106 1.52 -5.74 1.73
C PRO A 106 1.35 -5.52 3.23
N HIS A 107 0.26 -4.91 3.69
CA HIS A 107 -0.02 -4.67 5.10
C HIS A 107 -0.92 -5.73 5.75
N LEU A 108 -1.44 -6.68 4.98
CA LEU A 108 -2.33 -7.74 5.46
C LEU A 108 -1.72 -9.13 5.28
N ASN A 109 -0.83 -9.29 4.32
CA ASN A 109 -0.31 -10.59 3.91
C ASN A 109 1.22 -10.57 3.83
N ASN A 110 1.85 -11.74 3.90
CA ASN A 110 3.27 -11.88 3.58
C ASN A 110 3.46 -11.88 2.05
N THR A 111 3.43 -10.71 1.46
CA THR A 111 3.58 -10.52 0.01
C THR A 111 4.96 -10.90 -0.53
N PHE A 112 5.97 -11.03 0.34
CA PHE A 112 7.26 -11.60 -0.03
C PHE A 112 7.13 -13.05 -0.55
N LEU A 113 6.20 -13.81 0.01
CA LEU A 113 5.89 -15.17 -0.44
C LEU A 113 4.91 -15.21 -1.62
N SER A 114 4.21 -14.12 -1.88
CA SER A 114 3.20 -14.06 -2.96
C SER A 114 3.82 -14.00 -4.35
N LEU A 115 4.97 -13.31 -4.47
CA LEU A 115 5.61 -13.00 -5.75
C LEU A 115 7.03 -13.56 -5.81
N GLN A 116 7.47 -13.91 -7.01
CA GLN A 116 8.85 -14.24 -7.33
C GLN A 116 9.44 -13.20 -8.28
N TYR A 117 10.65 -12.76 -7.97
CA TYR A 117 11.43 -11.83 -8.76
C TYR A 117 12.51 -12.61 -9.51
N LEU A 118 12.46 -12.59 -10.82
CA LEU A 118 13.33 -13.36 -11.69
C LEU A 118 14.34 -12.44 -12.38
N ARG A 119 15.35 -13.07 -12.99
CA ARG A 119 16.36 -12.35 -13.79
C ARG A 119 15.67 -11.57 -14.90
N GLY A 120 16.17 -10.37 -15.19
CA GLY A 120 15.61 -9.48 -16.21
C GLY A 120 14.45 -8.63 -15.73
N GLY A 121 14.17 -8.58 -14.42
CA GLY A 121 13.10 -7.77 -13.86
C GLY A 121 11.71 -8.40 -13.96
N VAL A 122 11.64 -9.66 -14.38
CA VAL A 122 10.35 -10.36 -14.50
C VAL A 122 9.79 -10.66 -13.11
N ILE A 123 8.54 -10.29 -12.90
CA ILE A 123 7.79 -10.59 -11.68
C ILE A 123 6.69 -11.59 -12.04
N ARG A 124 6.55 -12.63 -11.24
CA ARG A 124 5.46 -13.59 -11.40
C ARG A 124 4.86 -14.00 -10.05
N VAL A 125 3.65 -14.52 -10.10
CA VAL A 125 3.04 -15.17 -8.92
C VAL A 125 3.86 -16.40 -8.55
N ASN A 126 4.09 -16.58 -7.25
CA ASN A 126 4.81 -17.75 -6.74
C ASN A 126 4.02 -19.03 -7.06
N PRO A 127 4.58 -19.97 -7.86
CA PRO A 127 3.87 -21.17 -8.30
C PRO A 127 3.62 -22.19 -7.18
N THR A 128 4.30 -22.06 -6.03
CA THR A 128 4.15 -22.99 -4.90
C THR A 128 2.95 -22.68 -4.01
N LEU A 129 2.27 -21.56 -4.25
CA LEU A 129 1.07 -21.17 -3.52
C LEU A 129 -0.12 -22.11 -3.84
N SER A 130 -1.06 -22.22 -2.91
CA SER A 130 -2.37 -22.84 -3.18
C SER A 130 -3.12 -22.12 -4.30
N ALA A 131 -4.10 -22.75 -4.90
CA ALA A 131 -4.89 -22.15 -5.99
C ALA A 131 -5.53 -20.81 -5.58
N VAL A 132 -6.12 -20.74 -4.39
CA VAL A 132 -6.72 -19.51 -3.85
C VAL A 132 -5.66 -18.42 -3.63
N SER A 133 -4.54 -18.75 -2.97
CA SER A 133 -3.47 -17.79 -2.75
C SER A 133 -2.84 -17.29 -4.04
N ARG A 134 -2.75 -18.13 -5.09
CA ARG A 134 -2.30 -17.70 -6.42
C ARG A 134 -3.26 -16.69 -7.03
N GLN A 135 -4.57 -16.91 -6.92
CA GLN A 135 -5.57 -15.96 -7.41
C GLN A 135 -5.46 -14.61 -6.69
N HIS A 136 -5.30 -14.60 -5.37
CA HIS A 136 -5.12 -13.37 -4.59
C HIS A 136 -3.81 -12.65 -4.95
N ALA A 137 -2.72 -13.39 -5.16
CA ALA A 137 -1.45 -12.82 -5.60
C ALA A 137 -1.52 -12.26 -7.04
N GLN A 138 -2.25 -12.93 -7.94
CA GLN A 138 -2.53 -12.43 -9.29
C GLN A 138 -3.33 -11.13 -9.25
N GLY A 139 -4.32 -11.04 -8.37
CA GLY A 139 -5.08 -9.82 -8.13
C GLY A 139 -4.18 -8.66 -7.74
N LEU A 140 -3.20 -8.88 -6.86
CA LEU A 140 -2.21 -7.86 -6.50
C LEU A 140 -1.37 -7.43 -7.69
N MET A 141 -0.84 -8.35 -8.50
CA MET A 141 -0.04 -8.02 -9.68
C MET A 141 -0.82 -7.14 -10.66
N GLN A 142 -2.07 -7.51 -10.96
CA GLN A 142 -2.97 -6.76 -11.85
C GLN A 142 -3.35 -5.39 -11.27
N LEU A 143 -3.54 -5.31 -9.95
CA LEU A 143 -3.89 -4.07 -9.28
C LEU A 143 -2.83 -2.99 -9.50
N VAL A 144 -1.56 -3.36 -9.35
CA VAL A 144 -0.42 -2.41 -9.40
C VAL A 144 0.34 -2.44 -10.72
N GLY A 145 -0.12 -3.24 -11.70
CA GLY A 145 0.43 -3.27 -13.06
C GLY A 145 1.78 -3.99 -13.19
N PHE A 146 2.04 -5.00 -12.35
CA PHE A 146 3.27 -5.82 -12.46
C PHE A 146 3.19 -6.89 -13.55
N ASP A 147 2.04 -7.05 -14.18
CA ASP A 147 1.77 -7.98 -15.26
C ASP A 147 1.85 -7.34 -16.68
N LYS A 148 2.27 -6.08 -16.75
CA LYS A 148 2.39 -5.29 -17.99
C LYS A 148 3.80 -5.26 -18.55
#